data_f09098f8051f8d8976eed3f887f6d742
#
_entry.id   f09098f8051f8d8976eed3f887f6d742
#
_cell.length_a   1.000
_cell.length_b   1.000
_cell.length_c   1.000
_cell.angle_alpha   90.00
_cell.angle_beta   90.00
_cell.angle_gamma   90.00
#
_symmetry.space_group_name_H-M   'P 1'
#
loop_
_entity.id
_entity.type
_entity.pdbx_description
1 polymer ?
#
loop_
_entity_poly.entity_id
_entity_poly.type
_entity_poly.pdbx_seq_one_letter_code
_entity_poly.pdbx_strand_id
1 'polypeptide(L)'
;IKATELISRYLPRILPPDYHIILDNPWETQDDVMDTVRLLMQVPKPYGLCISSLVFFPQTPLYFKAKKEGLIKDEVSDIYRRPFYIPPSRTYANFLIYLLTFQHFPKRLLNLLARDSVVKSLSQRNLEFAYKIGYRIGEKIRFSAKGIKVLYHRDWERIRLYFHKIKANDPLVEGRKQ
;
A
#
# COMPACT_ATOMS: atom_id res chain seq x y z
N ILE A 1 19.47 -0.25 -1.89
CA ILE A 1 19.68 0.56 -3.09
C ILE A 1 20.53 -0.19 -4.12
N LYS A 2 21.80 -0.60 -3.84
CA LYS A 2 22.66 -1.29 -4.81
C LYS A 2 21.99 -2.49 -5.51
N ALA A 3 21.26 -3.34 -4.76
CA ALA A 3 20.54 -4.48 -5.33
C ALA A 3 19.42 -4.02 -6.29
N THR A 4 18.67 -2.97 -5.94
CA THR A 4 17.60 -2.44 -6.78
C THR A 4 18.13 -1.74 -8.03
N GLU A 5 19.28 -1.10 -7.95
CA GLU A 5 20.00 -0.55 -9.11
C GLU A 5 20.50 -1.65 -10.04
N LEU A 6 21.03 -2.74 -9.50
CA LEU A 6 21.42 -3.89 -10.30
C LEU A 6 20.22 -4.49 -11.04
N ILE A 7 19.12 -4.72 -10.34
CA ILE A 7 17.88 -5.23 -10.95
C ILE A 7 17.40 -4.29 -12.05
N SER A 8 17.46 -2.97 -11.85
CA SER A 8 17.00 -2.00 -12.82
C SER A 8 17.71 -2.06 -14.17
N ARG A 9 18.97 -2.49 -14.19
CA ARG A 9 19.75 -2.68 -15.43
C ARG A 9 19.24 -3.83 -16.31
N TYR A 10 18.50 -4.77 -15.69
CA TYR A 10 17.94 -5.93 -16.39
C TYR A 10 16.47 -5.79 -16.73
N LEU A 11 15.80 -4.69 -16.34
CA LEU A 11 14.37 -4.45 -16.57
C LEU A 11 13.90 -4.64 -18.02
N PRO A 12 14.69 -4.34 -19.08
CA PRO A 12 14.29 -4.67 -20.44
C PRO A 12 14.13 -6.17 -20.73
N ARG A 13 14.70 -7.02 -19.86
CA ARG A 13 14.73 -8.48 -20.03
C ARG A 13 13.95 -9.25 -18.97
N ILE A 14 13.52 -8.58 -17.89
CA ILE A 14 12.77 -9.16 -16.77
C ILE A 14 11.53 -8.33 -16.48
N LEU A 15 10.56 -8.95 -15.82
CA LEU A 15 9.40 -8.21 -15.30
C LEU A 15 9.83 -7.26 -14.19
N PRO A 16 9.19 -6.08 -14.06
CA PRO A 16 9.42 -5.19 -12.94
C PRO A 16 9.24 -5.91 -11.60
N PRO A 17 10.15 -5.73 -10.63
CA PRO A 17 10.03 -6.36 -9.32
C PRO A 17 8.84 -5.80 -8.56
N ASP A 18 8.20 -6.63 -7.72
CA ASP A 18 7.20 -6.22 -6.74
C ASP A 18 7.85 -6.20 -5.35
N TYR A 19 7.84 -5.04 -4.70
CA TYR A 19 8.28 -4.88 -3.32
C TYR A 19 7.09 -4.91 -2.38
N HIS A 20 7.20 -5.69 -1.30
CA HIS A 20 6.19 -5.77 -0.26
C HIS A 20 6.65 -4.98 0.95
N ILE A 21 5.83 -4.02 1.38
CA ILE A 21 6.09 -3.17 2.55
C ILE A 21 4.99 -3.44 3.57
N ILE A 22 5.42 -3.84 4.77
CA ILE A 22 4.54 -4.01 5.93
C ILE A 22 4.60 -2.71 6.73
N LEU A 23 3.45 -2.11 6.96
CA LEU A 23 3.26 -0.85 7.69
C LEU A 23 2.52 -1.10 9.01
N ASP A 24 2.32 -0.04 9.79
CA ASP A 24 1.60 -0.10 11.06
C ASP A 24 2.26 -1.04 12.07
N ASN A 25 3.58 -1.15 12.02
CA ASN A 25 4.34 -1.82 13.05
C ASN A 25 4.30 -0.94 14.33
N PRO A 26 3.75 -1.46 15.46
CA PRO A 26 3.55 -0.65 16.66
C PRO A 26 4.85 -0.20 17.35
N TRP A 27 5.99 -0.76 16.94
CA TRP A 27 7.32 -0.38 17.45
C TRP A 27 8.06 0.60 16.54
N GLU A 28 7.50 0.95 15.39
CA GLU A 28 8.05 1.97 14.49
C GLU A 28 7.54 3.36 14.86
N THR A 29 8.43 4.31 14.79
CA THR A 29 8.11 5.74 14.91
C THR A 29 7.70 6.31 13.56
N GLN A 30 7.12 7.51 13.56
CA GLN A 30 6.84 8.22 12.31
C GLN A 30 8.12 8.46 11.49
N ASP A 31 9.24 8.70 12.15
CA ASP A 31 10.53 8.96 11.47
C ASP A 31 11.04 7.70 10.77
N ASP A 32 10.86 6.51 11.36
CA ASP A 32 11.20 5.23 10.72
C ASP A 32 10.38 5.00 9.44
N VAL A 33 9.08 5.31 9.48
CA VAL A 33 8.22 5.24 8.29
C VAL A 33 8.64 6.27 7.24
N MET A 34 9.05 7.47 7.64
CA MET A 34 9.56 8.50 6.73
C MET A 34 10.90 8.10 6.11
N ASP A 35 11.76 7.39 6.83
CA ASP A 35 13.00 6.82 6.26
C ASP A 35 12.68 5.77 5.20
N THR A 36 11.66 4.96 5.43
CA THR A 36 11.12 4.03 4.40
C THR A 36 10.62 4.81 3.16
N VAL A 37 9.90 5.93 3.33
CA VAL A 37 9.50 6.81 2.21
C VAL A 37 10.74 7.30 1.45
N ARG A 38 11.74 7.85 2.15
CA ARG A 38 12.97 8.36 1.54
C ARG A 38 13.74 7.28 0.80
N LEU A 39 13.81 6.06 1.37
CA LEU A 39 14.42 4.90 0.73
C LEU A 39 13.70 4.55 -0.58
N LEU A 40 12.37 4.41 -0.55
CA LEU A 40 11.56 4.06 -1.72
C LEU A 40 11.64 5.11 -2.83
N MET A 41 11.80 6.40 -2.49
CA MET A 41 12.00 7.47 -3.45
C MET A 41 13.32 7.36 -4.24
N GLN A 42 14.32 6.66 -3.70
CA GLN A 42 15.61 6.40 -4.33
C GLN A 42 15.59 5.14 -5.20
N VAL A 43 14.60 4.25 -5.01
CA VAL A 43 14.50 3.02 -5.81
C VAL A 43 14.20 3.34 -7.27
N PRO A 44 14.99 2.81 -8.24
CA PRO A 44 14.72 3.02 -9.66
C PRO A 44 13.38 2.41 -10.08
N LYS A 45 12.57 3.19 -10.81
CA LYS A 45 11.34 2.69 -11.44
C LYS A 45 11.64 2.09 -12.82
N PRO A 46 10.80 1.17 -13.35
CA PRO A 46 9.52 0.71 -12.81
C PRO A 46 9.64 -0.39 -11.76
N TYR A 47 8.77 -0.35 -10.75
CA TYR A 47 8.55 -1.43 -9.79
C TYR A 47 7.09 -1.44 -9.33
N GLY A 48 6.58 -2.59 -8.90
CA GLY A 48 5.33 -2.69 -8.15
C GLY A 48 5.58 -2.45 -6.66
N LEU A 49 4.58 -1.94 -5.96
CA LEU A 49 4.60 -1.77 -4.52
C LEU A 49 3.30 -2.31 -3.92
N CYS A 50 3.42 -3.37 -3.14
CA CYS A 50 2.33 -3.94 -2.35
C CYS A 50 2.50 -3.49 -0.90
N ILE A 51 1.47 -2.87 -0.33
CA ILE A 51 1.48 -2.34 1.03
C ILE A 51 0.38 -2.99 1.85
N SER A 52 0.72 -3.43 3.06
CA SER A 52 -0.23 -4.03 4.01
C SER A 52 0.12 -3.61 5.44
N SER A 53 -0.86 -3.68 6.34
CA SER A 53 -0.63 -3.57 7.78
C SER A 53 0.02 -4.82 8.33
N LEU A 54 0.77 -4.68 9.42
CA LEU A 54 1.32 -5.80 10.18
C LEU A 54 0.18 -6.65 10.75
N VAL A 55 0.30 -7.96 10.56
CA VAL A 55 -0.56 -8.97 11.17
C VAL A 55 0.29 -9.90 12.02
N PHE A 56 -0.13 -10.12 13.26
CA PHE A 56 0.56 -11.06 14.15
C PHE A 56 0.11 -12.48 13.84
N PHE A 57 1.08 -13.37 13.64
CA PHE A 57 0.81 -14.80 13.45
C PHE A 57 1.05 -15.55 14.76
N PRO A 58 0.14 -16.44 15.19
CA PRO A 58 0.29 -17.22 16.40
C PRO A 58 1.64 -17.95 16.46
N GLN A 59 2.18 -18.10 17.66
CA GLN A 59 3.42 -18.84 17.94
C GLN A 59 4.70 -18.21 17.34
N THR A 60 4.63 -17.00 16.79
CA THR A 60 5.84 -16.27 16.37
C THR A 60 6.43 -15.45 17.52
N PRO A 61 7.75 -15.15 17.52
CA PRO A 61 8.34 -14.26 18.52
C PRO A 61 7.64 -12.90 18.61
N LEU A 62 7.20 -12.37 17.47
CA LEU A 62 6.51 -11.08 17.37
C LEU A 62 5.11 -11.13 18.03
N TYR A 63 4.40 -12.25 17.88
CA TYR A 63 3.13 -12.50 18.55
C TYR A 63 3.30 -12.53 20.08
N PHE A 64 4.30 -13.25 20.59
CA PHE A 64 4.55 -13.29 22.02
C PHE A 64 4.95 -11.92 22.59
N LYS A 65 5.74 -11.15 21.85
CA LYS A 65 6.09 -9.77 22.22
C LYS A 65 4.83 -8.90 22.29
N ALA A 66 3.98 -8.92 21.26
CA ALA A 66 2.73 -8.15 21.21
C ALA A 66 1.76 -8.54 22.34
N LYS A 67 1.66 -9.84 22.66
CA LYS A 67 0.85 -10.34 23.78
C LYS A 67 1.37 -9.85 25.13
N LYS A 68 2.69 -9.92 25.35
CA LYS A 68 3.34 -9.44 26.57
C LYS A 68 3.16 -7.94 26.78
N GLU A 69 3.13 -7.15 25.71
CA GLU A 69 2.97 -5.70 25.76
C GLU A 69 1.51 -5.25 25.71
N GLY A 70 0.55 -6.19 25.73
CA GLY A 70 -0.90 -5.90 25.77
C GLY A 70 -1.47 -5.34 24.46
N LEU A 71 -0.76 -5.46 23.34
CA LEU A 71 -1.22 -5.07 22.02
C LEU A 71 -2.30 -6.01 21.49
N ILE A 72 -2.28 -7.27 21.93
CA ILE A 72 -3.31 -8.27 21.65
C ILE A 72 -4.23 -8.34 22.87
N LYS A 73 -5.45 -7.81 22.72
CA LYS A 73 -6.44 -7.76 23.81
C LYS A 73 -7.35 -8.98 23.82
N ASP A 74 -7.85 -9.33 22.66
CA ASP A 74 -8.65 -10.53 22.44
C ASP A 74 -8.05 -11.33 21.29
N GLU A 75 -7.52 -12.51 21.63
CA GLU A 75 -6.81 -13.36 20.69
C GLU A 75 -7.72 -13.84 19.54
N VAL A 76 -9.01 -14.03 19.82
CA VAL A 76 -9.96 -14.50 18.80
C VAL A 76 -10.21 -13.41 17.76
N SER A 77 -10.50 -12.19 18.19
CA SER A 77 -10.78 -11.08 17.27
C SER A 77 -9.52 -10.50 16.65
N ASP A 78 -8.44 -10.37 17.44
CA ASP A 78 -7.22 -9.68 17.00
C ASP A 78 -6.32 -10.55 16.13
N ILE A 79 -6.45 -11.89 16.22
CA ILE A 79 -5.59 -12.83 15.51
C ILE A 79 -6.40 -13.74 14.59
N TYR A 80 -7.30 -14.58 15.15
CA TYR A 80 -7.95 -15.65 14.37
C TYR A 80 -9.06 -15.17 13.44
N ARG A 81 -9.79 -14.10 13.78
CA ARG A 81 -10.83 -13.51 12.93
C ARG A 81 -10.32 -12.39 12.03
N ARG A 82 -9.06 -11.98 12.17
CA ARG A 82 -8.48 -10.92 11.35
C ARG A 82 -8.23 -11.41 9.93
N PRO A 83 -8.56 -10.62 8.90
CA PRO A 83 -8.20 -10.98 7.53
C PRO A 83 -6.68 -11.00 7.38
N PHE A 84 -6.18 -11.89 6.52
CA PHE A 84 -4.75 -11.99 6.20
C PHE A 84 -4.17 -10.68 5.65
N TYR A 85 -4.96 -9.96 4.85
CA TYR A 85 -4.59 -8.67 4.29
C TYR A 85 -5.40 -7.57 4.96
N ILE A 86 -4.71 -6.62 5.58
CA ILE A 86 -5.31 -5.43 6.18
C ILE A 86 -4.72 -4.22 5.49
N PRO A 87 -5.56 -3.31 4.97
CA PRO A 87 -5.05 -2.05 4.42
C PRO A 87 -4.39 -1.21 5.52
N PRO A 88 -3.30 -0.49 5.21
CA PRO A 88 -2.60 0.35 6.17
C PRO A 88 -3.48 1.44 6.77
N SER A 89 -3.14 1.84 7.98
CA SER A 89 -3.77 2.99 8.65
C SER A 89 -3.62 4.27 7.83
N ARG A 90 -4.54 5.22 8.02
CA ARG A 90 -4.61 6.46 7.22
C ARG A 90 -3.78 7.58 7.86
N THR A 91 -2.50 7.31 8.08
CA THR A 91 -1.52 8.32 8.50
C THR A 91 -0.94 9.06 7.30
N TYR A 92 -0.34 10.23 7.54
CA TYR A 92 0.33 11.00 6.47
C TYR A 92 1.48 10.23 5.85
N ALA A 93 2.32 9.60 6.66
CA ALA A 93 3.46 8.82 6.18
C ALA A 93 3.01 7.63 5.32
N ASN A 94 1.99 6.88 5.76
CA ASN A 94 1.41 5.79 4.98
C ASN A 94 0.77 6.29 3.67
N PHE A 95 0.20 7.49 3.67
CA PHE A 95 -0.32 8.11 2.47
C PHE A 95 0.79 8.46 1.46
N LEU A 96 1.96 8.91 1.92
CA LEU A 96 3.12 9.11 1.04
C LEU A 96 3.60 7.80 0.41
N ILE A 97 3.65 6.70 1.18
CA ILE A 97 3.96 5.36 0.65
C ILE A 97 2.90 4.93 -0.37
N TYR A 98 1.62 5.20 -0.10
CA TYR A 98 0.57 4.94 -1.08
C TYR A 98 0.77 5.71 -2.39
N LEU A 99 1.16 6.99 -2.35
CA LEU A 99 1.47 7.77 -3.55
C LEU A 99 2.64 7.16 -4.35
N LEU A 100 3.62 6.55 -3.68
CA LEU A 100 4.74 5.86 -4.33
C LEU A 100 4.30 4.62 -5.13
N THR A 101 3.13 4.04 -4.83
CA THR A 101 2.58 2.93 -5.62
C THR A 101 2.18 3.33 -7.04
N PHE A 102 2.07 4.64 -7.33
CA PHE A 102 1.80 5.12 -8.68
C PHE A 102 3.11 5.28 -9.46
N GLN A 103 3.22 4.58 -10.60
CA GLN A 103 4.43 4.57 -11.42
C GLN A 103 4.87 5.98 -11.88
N HIS A 104 3.90 6.82 -12.24
CA HIS A 104 4.13 8.13 -12.84
C HIS A 104 3.86 9.31 -11.90
N PHE A 105 3.82 9.06 -10.56
CA PHE A 105 3.63 10.16 -9.63
C PHE A 105 4.84 11.12 -9.70
N PRO A 106 4.62 12.47 -9.83
CA PRO A 106 5.71 13.42 -10.04
C PRO A 106 6.69 13.46 -8.87
N LYS A 107 7.96 13.13 -9.13
CA LYS A 107 9.01 13.13 -8.09
C LYS A 107 9.15 14.49 -7.39
N ARG A 108 9.00 15.60 -8.13
CA ARG A 108 9.08 16.95 -7.56
C ARG A 108 8.00 17.19 -6.51
N LEU A 109 6.77 16.74 -6.79
CA LEU A 109 5.65 16.87 -5.84
C LEU A 109 5.87 15.97 -4.63
N LEU A 110 6.35 14.74 -4.84
CA LEU A 110 6.66 13.83 -3.74
C LEU A 110 7.76 14.40 -2.83
N ASN A 111 8.84 14.95 -3.42
CA ASN A 111 9.89 15.61 -2.66
C ASN A 111 9.36 16.79 -1.83
N LEU A 112 8.43 17.57 -2.37
CA LEU A 112 7.79 18.65 -1.63
C LEU A 112 6.97 18.14 -0.45
N LEU A 113 6.14 17.10 -0.69
CA LEU A 113 5.31 16.49 0.33
C LEU A 113 6.14 15.77 1.42
N ALA A 114 7.29 15.20 1.06
CA ALA A 114 8.17 14.51 2.00
C ALA A 114 9.14 15.45 2.76
N ARG A 115 9.04 16.79 2.62
CA ARG A 115 9.83 17.74 3.42
C ARG A 115 9.44 17.67 4.88
N ASP A 116 10.42 17.71 5.77
CA ASP A 116 10.21 17.57 7.23
C ASP A 116 9.22 18.60 7.79
N SER A 117 9.26 19.84 7.30
CA SER A 117 8.31 20.89 7.69
C SER A 117 6.87 20.56 7.31
N VAL A 118 6.65 19.98 6.13
CA VAL A 118 5.33 19.57 5.63
C VAL A 118 4.85 18.33 6.40
N VAL A 119 5.73 17.35 6.58
CA VAL A 119 5.45 16.14 7.36
C VAL A 119 5.04 16.50 8.78
N LYS A 120 5.83 17.33 9.47
CA LYS A 120 5.51 17.77 10.84
C LYS A 120 4.17 18.50 10.92
N SER A 121 3.89 19.41 9.99
CA SER A 121 2.64 20.18 9.96
C SER A 121 1.42 19.33 9.67
N LEU A 122 1.51 18.37 8.73
CA LEU A 122 0.37 17.56 8.30
C LEU A 122 0.13 16.34 9.20
N SER A 123 1.19 15.77 9.78
CA SER A 123 1.03 14.63 10.72
C SER A 123 0.38 15.03 12.04
N GLN A 124 0.53 16.29 12.45
CA GLN A 124 -0.11 16.81 13.69
C GLN A 124 -1.60 17.12 13.51
N ARG A 125 -2.08 17.20 12.26
CA ARG A 125 -3.47 17.52 11.95
C ARG A 125 -4.27 16.23 11.77
N ASN A 126 -5.47 16.19 12.34
CA ASN A 126 -6.40 15.09 12.07
C ASN A 126 -6.99 15.24 10.66
N LEU A 127 -6.25 14.77 9.67
CA LEU A 127 -6.61 14.81 8.26
C LEU A 127 -7.05 13.44 7.72
N GLU A 128 -7.47 12.53 8.59
CA GLU A 128 -7.89 11.17 8.21
C GLU A 128 -8.94 11.19 7.09
N PHE A 129 -9.89 12.12 7.17
CA PHE A 129 -10.91 12.30 6.12
C PHE A 129 -10.30 12.69 4.77
N ALA A 130 -9.32 13.61 4.77
CA ALA A 130 -8.64 14.02 3.54
C ALA A 130 -7.86 12.86 2.92
N TYR A 131 -7.17 12.05 3.73
CA TYR A 131 -6.48 10.85 3.25
C TYR A 131 -7.47 9.81 2.72
N LYS A 132 -8.62 9.63 3.38
CA LYS A 132 -9.69 8.75 2.89
C LYS A 132 -10.17 9.16 1.48
N ILE A 133 -10.32 10.44 1.24
CA ILE A 133 -10.66 10.97 -0.10
C ILE A 133 -9.52 10.70 -1.08
N GLY A 134 -8.27 11.00 -0.70
CA GLY A 134 -7.09 10.76 -1.52
C GLY A 134 -6.94 9.30 -1.94
N TYR A 135 -7.13 8.36 -1.01
CA TYR A 135 -7.15 6.92 -1.30
C TYR A 135 -8.27 6.57 -2.28
N ARG A 136 -9.50 7.08 -2.07
CA ARG A 136 -10.64 6.82 -2.98
C ARG A 136 -10.39 7.33 -4.40
N ILE A 137 -9.84 8.54 -4.52
CA ILE A 137 -9.48 9.12 -5.83
C ILE A 137 -8.41 8.27 -6.49
N GLY A 138 -7.36 7.91 -5.75
CA GLY A 138 -6.29 7.07 -6.26
C GLY A 138 -6.77 5.70 -6.74
N GLU A 139 -7.67 5.05 -6.00
CA GLU A 139 -8.27 3.78 -6.43
C GLU A 139 -9.12 3.94 -7.70
N LYS A 140 -9.90 5.03 -7.83
CA LYS A 140 -10.64 5.32 -9.06
C LYS A 140 -9.71 5.52 -10.25
N ILE A 141 -8.60 6.26 -10.07
CA ILE A 141 -7.58 6.47 -11.12
C ILE A 141 -6.98 5.13 -11.54
N ARG A 142 -6.60 4.27 -10.57
CA ARG A 142 -6.07 2.92 -10.88
C ARG A 142 -7.07 2.06 -11.63
N PHE A 143 -8.32 2.08 -11.20
CA PHE A 143 -9.38 1.32 -11.83
C PHE A 143 -9.58 1.77 -13.27
N SER A 144 -9.68 3.09 -13.50
CA SER A 144 -9.82 3.67 -14.84
C SER A 144 -8.61 3.34 -15.73
N ALA A 145 -7.39 3.47 -15.22
CA ALA A 145 -6.18 3.13 -15.96
C ALA A 145 -6.11 1.64 -16.34
N LYS A 146 -6.53 0.74 -15.42
CA LYS A 146 -6.66 -0.70 -15.73
C LYS A 146 -7.72 -0.95 -16.80
N GLY A 147 -8.89 -0.31 -16.71
CA GLY A 147 -9.96 -0.41 -17.69
C GLY A 147 -9.51 0.05 -19.09
N ILE A 148 -8.86 1.21 -19.17
CA ILE A 148 -8.31 1.74 -20.42
C ILE A 148 -7.30 0.78 -21.02
N LYS A 149 -6.39 0.20 -20.19
CA LYS A 149 -5.42 -0.78 -20.67
C LYS A 149 -6.06 -2.04 -21.23
N VAL A 150 -7.09 -2.56 -20.58
CA VAL A 150 -7.85 -3.74 -21.02
C VAL A 150 -8.57 -3.45 -22.36
N LEU A 151 -9.17 -2.27 -22.51
CA LEU A 151 -9.82 -1.82 -23.75
C LEU A 151 -8.79 -1.63 -24.88
N TYR A 152 -7.67 -1.01 -24.60
CA TYR A 152 -6.59 -0.79 -25.56
C TYR A 152 -6.02 -2.08 -26.12
N HIS A 153 -5.81 -3.10 -25.26
CA HIS A 153 -5.33 -4.42 -25.67
C HIS A 153 -6.44 -5.32 -26.22
N ARG A 154 -7.69 -4.83 -26.32
CA ARG A 154 -8.86 -5.62 -26.79
C ARG A 154 -9.01 -6.96 -26.06
N ASP A 155 -8.69 -7.00 -24.76
CA ASP A 155 -8.78 -8.21 -23.94
C ASP A 155 -10.25 -8.47 -23.55
N TRP A 156 -11.04 -8.91 -24.54
CA TRP A 156 -12.48 -9.16 -24.40
C TRP A 156 -12.80 -10.25 -23.38
N GLU A 157 -11.90 -11.21 -23.18
CA GLU A 157 -12.08 -12.25 -22.15
C GLU A 157 -12.04 -11.65 -20.74
N ARG A 158 -11.10 -10.75 -20.43
CA ARG A 158 -11.08 -10.05 -19.15
C ARG A 158 -12.30 -9.18 -18.93
N ILE A 159 -12.78 -8.51 -19.97
CA ILE A 159 -14.01 -7.72 -19.91
C ILE A 159 -15.19 -8.63 -19.58
N ARG A 160 -15.34 -9.75 -20.28
CA ARG A 160 -16.42 -10.72 -20.06
C ARG A 160 -16.38 -11.32 -18.66
N LEU A 161 -15.18 -11.71 -18.18
CA LEU A 161 -14.98 -12.23 -16.81
C LEU A 161 -15.33 -11.19 -15.75
N TYR A 162 -14.99 -9.93 -15.98
CA TYR A 162 -15.32 -8.83 -15.07
C TYR A 162 -16.83 -8.62 -14.96
N PHE A 163 -17.55 -8.58 -16.09
CA PHE A 163 -19.01 -8.50 -16.10
C PHE A 163 -19.68 -9.73 -15.49
N HIS A 164 -19.13 -10.92 -15.70
CA HIS A 164 -19.62 -12.15 -15.06
C HIS A 164 -19.49 -12.09 -13.53
N LYS A 165 -18.38 -11.60 -13.01
CA LYS A 165 -18.17 -11.42 -11.56
C LYS A 165 -19.12 -10.41 -10.94
N ILE A 166 -19.36 -9.28 -11.64
CA ILE A 166 -20.36 -8.29 -11.18
C ILE A 166 -21.77 -8.89 -11.17
N LYS A 167 -22.13 -9.68 -12.18
CA LYS A 167 -23.46 -10.28 -12.33
C LYS A 167 -23.70 -11.42 -11.36
N ALA A 168 -22.63 -12.09 -10.91
CA ALA A 168 -22.70 -13.21 -9.98
C ALA A 168 -22.76 -12.79 -8.49
N ASN A 169 -22.82 -11.50 -8.16
CA ASN A 169 -22.74 -10.97 -6.79
C ASN A 169 -21.58 -11.61 -5.99
N ASP A 170 -20.41 -11.72 -6.60
CA ASP A 170 -19.25 -12.35 -5.98
C ASP A 170 -18.80 -11.53 -4.76
N PRO A 171 -18.84 -12.09 -3.54
CA PRO A 171 -18.46 -11.39 -2.30
C PRO A 171 -17.03 -10.83 -2.33
N LEU A 172 -16.16 -11.35 -3.19
CA LEU A 172 -14.82 -10.78 -3.43
C LEU A 172 -14.85 -9.39 -4.08
N VAL A 173 -15.97 -8.99 -4.68
CA VAL A 173 -16.18 -7.66 -5.26
C VAL A 173 -16.81 -6.71 -4.22
N GLU A 174 -17.63 -7.21 -3.30
CA GLU A 174 -18.25 -6.42 -2.23
C GLU A 174 -17.29 -6.04 -1.11
N GLY A 175 -16.30 -6.86 -0.80
CA GLY A 175 -15.28 -6.56 0.23
C GLY A 175 -14.42 -5.31 -0.04
N ARG A 176 -14.63 -4.62 -1.18
CA ARG A 176 -14.01 -3.33 -1.53
C ARG A 176 -14.89 -2.12 -1.23
N LYS A 177 -16.10 -2.33 -0.70
CA LYS A 177 -17.05 -1.24 -0.41
C LYS A 177 -17.10 -0.83 1.08
N GLN A 178 -16.32 -1.48 1.94
CA GLN A 178 -16.20 -1.11 3.35
C GLN A 178 -14.98 -0.26 3.63
#